data_5254af1919662b0515a7114e4c100956
#
_entry.id   5254af1919662b0515a7114e4c100956
#
_cell.length_a   1.000
_cell.length_b   1.000
_cell.length_c   1.000
_cell.angle_alpha   90.00
_cell.angle_beta   90.00
_cell.angle_gamma   90.00
#
_symmetry.space_group_name_H-M   'P 1'
#
loop_
_entity.id
_entity.type
_entity.pdbx_description
1 polymer ?
#
loop_
_entity_poly.entity_id
_entity_poly.type
_entity_poly.pdbx_seq_one_letter_code
_entity_poly.pdbx_strand_id
1 'polypeptide(L)'
;MASLDHGVTTLDTAPFYGFGLSEELIGEVIKGTDRSKIQILTKFGMVWDGSNNGKGDFMFDVVQDGKTYPVYKYASRANVVKEVEESLKRLKTDYVDLLQLHWADSTTPIDETMEAMQQLIDQGKILAAGVSNYNKAQMQEAQKSISLASNQVPYSMLKREIEAEIIPFAMENNIGIIAYSPLERGLLTGKFFKGDALKSGDHRNGYFEQFDLEKVSTSLKKIEPLAMERDVTLAQLVLRWTTLQPGITIVLAGARNKNQAISNAKAAEINLSNEELVFINDQFAK
;
A
#
# COMPACT_ATOMS: atom_id res chain seq x y z
N MET A 1 -17.34 5.21 -2.51
CA MET A 1 -18.09 6.37 -3.05
C MET A 1 -17.35 7.68 -2.81
N ALA A 2 -17.22 8.20 -1.56
CA ALA A 2 -16.64 9.54 -1.35
C ALA A 2 -15.27 9.81 -2.00
N SER A 3 -14.38 8.82 -2.08
CA SER A 3 -13.12 8.95 -2.81
C SER A 3 -13.34 9.06 -4.32
N LEU A 4 -14.20 8.22 -4.87
CA LEU A 4 -14.54 8.24 -6.30
C LEU A 4 -15.19 9.57 -6.71
N ASP A 5 -16.11 10.09 -5.87
CA ASP A 5 -16.75 11.40 -6.10
C ASP A 5 -15.76 12.58 -6.12
N HIS A 6 -14.54 12.37 -5.62
CA HIS A 6 -13.45 13.35 -5.57
C HIS A 6 -12.26 12.98 -6.47
N GLY A 7 -12.49 12.18 -7.51
CA GLY A 7 -11.51 11.89 -8.56
C GLY A 7 -10.48 10.80 -8.22
N VAL A 8 -10.58 10.14 -7.06
CA VAL A 8 -9.73 8.97 -6.76
C VAL A 8 -10.33 7.74 -7.45
N THR A 9 -9.66 7.22 -8.46
CA THR A 9 -10.13 6.09 -9.27
C THR A 9 -9.47 4.76 -8.91
N THR A 10 -8.39 4.78 -8.14
CA THR A 10 -7.62 3.59 -7.77
C THR A 10 -8.00 3.11 -6.37
N LEU A 11 -8.40 1.85 -6.27
CA LEU A 11 -8.78 1.18 -5.03
C LEU A 11 -7.80 0.04 -4.74
N ASP A 12 -7.00 0.16 -3.66
CA ASP A 12 -6.09 -0.90 -3.21
C ASP A 12 -6.72 -1.73 -2.09
N THR A 13 -6.65 -3.05 -2.23
CA THR A 13 -7.15 -4.01 -1.25
C THR A 13 -6.26 -5.25 -1.16
N ALA A 14 -6.67 -6.23 -0.38
CA ALA A 14 -6.09 -7.57 -0.32
C ALA A 14 -7.08 -8.57 0.28
N PRO A 15 -6.99 -9.87 -0.08
CA PRO A 15 -7.77 -10.94 0.56
C PRO A 15 -7.59 -10.99 2.06
N PHE A 16 -6.37 -10.74 2.54
CA PHE A 16 -6.04 -10.73 3.97
C PHE A 16 -6.75 -9.62 4.76
N TYR A 17 -7.18 -8.53 4.13
CA TYR A 17 -7.82 -7.41 4.83
C TYR A 17 -9.24 -7.77 5.27
N GLY A 18 -9.36 -8.11 6.58
CA GLY A 18 -10.60 -8.59 7.18
C GLY A 18 -11.05 -9.94 6.62
N PHE A 19 -10.10 -10.79 6.20
CA PHE A 19 -10.36 -12.14 5.66
C PHE A 19 -11.38 -12.15 4.51
N GLY A 20 -11.15 -11.29 3.52
CA GLY A 20 -11.98 -11.13 2.33
C GLY A 20 -12.99 -9.98 2.41
N LEU A 21 -13.34 -9.50 3.60
CA LEU A 21 -14.36 -8.45 3.78
C LEU A 21 -14.05 -7.18 2.98
N SER A 22 -12.77 -6.77 2.92
CA SER A 22 -12.39 -5.56 2.17
C SER A 22 -12.70 -5.70 0.67
N GLU A 23 -12.43 -6.85 0.08
CA GLU A 23 -12.75 -7.12 -1.33
C GLU A 23 -14.28 -7.20 -1.55
N GLU A 24 -15.02 -7.82 -0.64
CA GLU A 24 -16.50 -7.87 -0.70
C GLU A 24 -17.10 -6.47 -0.68
N LEU A 25 -16.64 -5.59 0.21
CA LEU A 25 -17.08 -4.20 0.30
C LEU A 25 -16.77 -3.42 -0.98
N ILE A 26 -15.60 -3.62 -1.59
CA ILE A 26 -15.28 -3.02 -2.88
C ILE A 26 -16.23 -3.57 -3.96
N GLY A 27 -16.46 -4.87 -4.00
CA GLY A 27 -17.40 -5.50 -4.93
C GLY A 27 -18.81 -4.91 -4.84
N GLU A 28 -19.28 -4.57 -3.62
CA GLU A 28 -20.56 -3.87 -3.47
C GLU A 28 -20.51 -2.41 -3.94
N VAL A 29 -19.42 -1.70 -3.66
CA VAL A 29 -19.25 -0.28 -4.04
C VAL A 29 -19.19 -0.10 -5.55
N ILE A 30 -18.54 -1.00 -6.28
CA ILE A 30 -18.38 -0.88 -7.73
C ILE A 30 -19.64 -1.30 -8.52
N LYS A 31 -20.61 -1.96 -7.88
CA LYS A 31 -21.92 -2.19 -8.49
C LYS A 31 -22.54 -0.85 -8.92
N GLY A 32 -22.86 -0.73 -10.17
CA GLY A 32 -23.44 0.49 -10.73
C GLY A 32 -22.44 1.59 -11.07
N THR A 33 -21.13 1.33 -10.90
CA THR A 33 -20.06 2.18 -11.44
C THR A 33 -19.56 1.57 -12.73
N ASP A 34 -19.22 2.40 -13.71
CA ASP A 34 -18.54 1.94 -14.93
C ASP A 34 -17.18 1.35 -14.56
N ARG A 35 -17.04 0.02 -14.70
CA ARG A 35 -15.85 -0.74 -14.30
C ARG A 35 -14.57 -0.21 -14.96
N SER A 36 -14.67 0.29 -16.19
CA SER A 36 -13.54 0.83 -16.94
C SER A 36 -12.97 2.14 -16.39
N LYS A 37 -13.70 2.80 -15.49
CA LYS A 37 -13.27 4.06 -14.84
C LYS A 37 -12.59 3.85 -13.49
N ILE A 38 -12.47 2.60 -13.03
CA ILE A 38 -11.90 2.26 -11.74
C ILE A 38 -10.73 1.31 -11.95
N GLN A 39 -9.64 1.52 -11.22
CA GLN A 39 -8.54 0.59 -11.12
C GLN A 39 -8.64 -0.15 -9.78
N ILE A 40 -8.74 -1.47 -9.82
CA ILE A 40 -8.74 -2.33 -8.64
C ILE A 40 -7.39 -3.01 -8.53
N LEU A 41 -6.69 -2.73 -7.45
CA LEU A 41 -5.43 -3.34 -7.08
C LEU A 41 -5.71 -4.31 -5.95
N THR A 42 -5.42 -5.60 -6.14
CA THR A 42 -5.49 -6.57 -5.04
C THR A 42 -4.21 -7.37 -4.92
N LYS A 43 -4.14 -8.24 -3.96
CA LYS A 43 -2.93 -8.98 -3.62
C LYS A 43 -3.23 -10.47 -3.47
N PHE A 44 -2.17 -11.27 -3.34
CA PHE A 44 -2.23 -12.72 -3.04
C PHE A 44 -1.00 -13.14 -2.25
N GLY A 45 -0.97 -14.37 -1.79
CA GLY A 45 0.21 -14.96 -1.16
C GLY A 45 0.32 -14.74 0.35
N MET A 46 -0.78 -14.34 1.01
CA MET A 46 -0.92 -14.42 2.47
C MET A 46 -2.04 -15.40 2.80
N VAL A 47 -1.69 -16.63 3.15
CA VAL A 47 -2.62 -17.74 3.39
C VAL A 47 -2.88 -17.90 4.88
N TRP A 48 -4.15 -17.95 5.27
CA TRP A 48 -4.58 -18.10 6.68
C TRP A 48 -5.63 -19.20 6.89
N ASP A 49 -6.15 -19.79 5.83
CA ASP A 49 -7.24 -20.77 5.82
C ASP A 49 -6.75 -22.22 5.91
N GLY A 50 -5.42 -22.41 6.03
CA GLY A 50 -4.78 -23.72 6.05
C GLY A 50 -4.66 -24.39 4.67
N SER A 51 -5.09 -23.74 3.61
CA SER A 51 -5.03 -24.30 2.24
C SER A 51 -3.61 -24.51 1.70
N ASN A 52 -2.60 -23.89 2.34
CA ASN A 52 -1.19 -24.11 2.04
C ASN A 52 -0.67 -25.50 2.50
N ASN A 53 -1.44 -26.26 3.25
CA ASN A 53 -1.06 -27.58 3.76
C ASN A 53 0.31 -27.61 4.47
N GLY A 54 0.59 -26.57 5.27
CA GLY A 54 1.84 -26.41 6.01
C GLY A 54 3.05 -25.98 5.16
N LYS A 55 2.85 -25.61 3.90
CA LYS A 55 3.88 -25.03 3.03
C LYS A 55 3.94 -23.52 3.19
N GLY A 56 5.04 -22.91 2.73
CA GLY A 56 5.24 -21.46 2.80
C GLY A 56 5.97 -21.03 4.07
N ASP A 57 6.35 -19.76 4.12
CA ASP A 57 7.00 -19.14 5.26
C ASP A 57 5.97 -18.70 6.29
N PHE A 58 6.04 -19.23 7.52
CA PHE A 58 5.23 -18.71 8.62
C PHE A 58 5.54 -17.23 8.87
N MET A 59 4.52 -16.42 9.06
CA MET A 59 4.65 -14.98 9.26
C MET A 59 4.27 -14.54 10.67
N PHE A 60 3.06 -14.82 11.07
CA PHE A 60 2.52 -14.53 12.41
C PHE A 60 1.16 -15.22 12.62
N ASP A 61 0.69 -15.20 13.86
CA ASP A 61 -0.66 -15.63 14.20
C ASP A 61 -1.61 -14.44 14.29
N VAL A 62 -2.84 -14.61 13.78
CA VAL A 62 -3.95 -13.66 13.95
C VAL A 62 -5.03 -14.29 14.80
N VAL A 63 -5.51 -13.55 15.79
CA VAL A 63 -6.68 -13.96 16.57
C VAL A 63 -7.91 -13.22 16.05
N GLN A 64 -8.91 -13.98 15.58
CA GLN A 64 -10.21 -13.47 15.17
C GLN A 64 -11.33 -14.35 15.74
N ASP A 65 -12.34 -13.75 16.34
CA ASP A 65 -13.49 -14.44 16.95
C ASP A 65 -13.08 -15.57 17.91
N GLY A 66 -12.01 -15.34 18.69
CA GLY A 66 -11.48 -16.29 19.67
C GLY A 66 -10.71 -17.47 19.07
N LYS A 67 -10.47 -17.50 17.75
CA LYS A 67 -9.66 -18.50 17.07
C LYS A 67 -8.35 -17.90 16.60
N THR A 68 -7.28 -18.70 16.67
CA THR A 68 -5.96 -18.35 16.15
C THR A 68 -5.80 -18.93 14.74
N TYR A 69 -5.39 -18.07 13.82
CA TYR A 69 -5.12 -18.40 12.43
C TYR A 69 -3.64 -18.14 12.13
N PRO A 70 -2.84 -19.20 11.87
CA PRO A 70 -1.46 -19.01 11.42
C PRO A 70 -1.45 -18.46 9.99
N VAL A 71 -0.72 -17.40 9.78
CA VAL A 71 -0.57 -16.75 8.46
C VAL A 71 0.75 -17.13 7.85
N TYR A 72 0.71 -17.59 6.60
CA TYR A 72 1.88 -17.99 5.83
C TYR A 72 2.02 -17.14 4.56
N LYS A 73 3.25 -16.87 4.16
CA LYS A 73 3.56 -16.42 2.80
C LYS A 73 3.66 -17.65 1.91
N TYR A 74 2.82 -17.77 0.91
CA TYR A 74 2.82 -18.92 0.00
C TYR A 74 2.30 -18.53 -1.38
N ALA A 75 3.14 -18.67 -2.39
CA ALA A 75 2.90 -18.12 -3.72
C ALA A 75 3.08 -19.16 -4.85
N SER A 76 2.87 -20.45 -4.55
CA SER A 76 2.91 -21.49 -5.59
C SER A 76 1.87 -21.23 -6.70
N ARG A 77 2.15 -21.69 -7.92
CA ARG A 77 1.24 -21.56 -9.09
C ARG A 77 -0.21 -21.89 -8.73
N ALA A 78 -0.44 -23.02 -8.06
CA ALA A 78 -1.79 -23.46 -7.70
C ALA A 78 -2.46 -22.48 -6.72
N ASN A 79 -1.71 -21.95 -5.76
CA ASN A 79 -2.23 -20.99 -4.79
C ASN A 79 -2.55 -19.63 -5.42
N VAL A 80 -1.69 -19.12 -6.29
CA VAL A 80 -1.93 -17.88 -7.05
C VAL A 80 -3.25 -17.95 -7.80
N VAL A 81 -3.46 -19.03 -8.59
CA VAL A 81 -4.70 -19.22 -9.36
C VAL A 81 -5.92 -19.31 -8.46
N LYS A 82 -5.85 -20.08 -7.36
CA LYS A 82 -6.94 -20.21 -6.38
C LYS A 82 -7.33 -18.86 -5.81
N GLU A 83 -6.35 -18.12 -5.26
CA GLU A 83 -6.62 -16.83 -4.58
C GLU A 83 -7.21 -15.80 -5.55
N VAL A 84 -6.75 -15.74 -6.79
CA VAL A 84 -7.30 -14.83 -7.81
C VAL A 84 -8.75 -15.15 -8.12
N GLU A 85 -9.11 -16.42 -8.33
CA GLU A 85 -10.49 -16.84 -8.57
C GLU A 85 -11.42 -16.48 -7.40
N GLU A 86 -10.92 -16.61 -6.18
CA GLU A 86 -11.66 -16.23 -4.97
C GLU A 86 -11.78 -14.70 -4.85
N SER A 87 -10.74 -13.94 -5.17
CA SER A 87 -10.76 -12.47 -5.17
C SER A 87 -11.75 -11.92 -6.21
N LEU A 88 -11.76 -12.46 -7.44
CA LEU A 88 -12.69 -12.06 -8.48
C LEU A 88 -14.15 -12.28 -8.05
N LYS A 89 -14.45 -13.41 -7.36
CA LYS A 89 -15.79 -13.67 -6.79
C LYS A 89 -16.19 -12.66 -5.73
N ARG A 90 -15.29 -12.33 -4.78
CA ARG A 90 -15.54 -11.33 -3.72
C ARG A 90 -15.70 -9.93 -4.31
N LEU A 91 -14.85 -9.56 -5.25
CA LEU A 91 -14.88 -8.26 -5.96
C LEU A 91 -16.02 -8.14 -6.97
N LYS A 92 -16.68 -9.27 -7.34
CA LYS A 92 -17.80 -9.30 -8.31
C LYS A 92 -17.43 -8.67 -9.65
N THR A 93 -16.26 -9.01 -10.15
CA THR A 93 -15.70 -8.54 -11.42
C THR A 93 -14.97 -9.68 -12.11
N ASP A 94 -14.85 -9.60 -13.43
CA ASP A 94 -14.17 -10.63 -14.23
C ASP A 94 -12.66 -10.41 -14.30
N TYR A 95 -12.16 -9.22 -13.91
CA TYR A 95 -10.75 -8.89 -13.91
C TYR A 95 -10.37 -7.89 -12.82
N VAL A 96 -9.09 -7.88 -12.43
CA VAL A 96 -8.46 -6.80 -11.64
C VAL A 96 -7.40 -6.11 -12.49
N ASP A 97 -7.20 -4.80 -12.24
CA ASP A 97 -6.25 -3.98 -13.01
C ASP A 97 -4.81 -4.31 -12.65
N LEU A 98 -4.54 -4.59 -11.38
CA LEU A 98 -3.22 -4.98 -10.89
C LEU A 98 -3.34 -6.06 -9.82
N LEU A 99 -2.67 -7.19 -10.06
CA LEU A 99 -2.46 -8.22 -9.05
C LEU A 99 -1.05 -8.12 -8.50
N GLN A 100 -0.89 -8.17 -7.16
CA GLN A 100 0.40 -8.01 -6.50
C GLN A 100 0.70 -9.19 -5.59
N LEU A 101 1.91 -9.77 -5.67
CA LEU A 101 2.39 -10.65 -4.60
C LEU A 101 2.61 -9.82 -3.32
N HIS A 102 1.92 -10.16 -2.23
CA HIS A 102 1.88 -9.35 -1.01
C HIS A 102 3.23 -9.34 -0.26
N TRP A 103 3.88 -10.51 -0.18
CA TRP A 103 5.20 -10.71 0.40
C TRP A 103 5.95 -11.81 -0.34
N ALA A 104 7.26 -11.66 -0.45
CA ALA A 104 8.09 -12.72 -1.00
C ALA A 104 7.95 -14.01 -0.18
N ASP A 105 7.70 -15.12 -0.87
CA ASP A 105 7.70 -16.48 -0.32
C ASP A 105 9.03 -17.15 -0.68
N SER A 106 9.80 -17.56 0.32
CA SER A 106 11.11 -18.19 0.10
C SER A 106 11.01 -19.66 -0.30
N THR A 107 9.82 -20.25 -0.19
CA THR A 107 9.57 -21.68 -0.46
C THR A 107 9.12 -21.97 -1.88
N THR A 108 8.75 -20.92 -2.62
CA THR A 108 8.36 -20.99 -4.04
C THR A 108 9.36 -20.22 -4.90
N PRO A 109 9.91 -20.80 -5.98
CA PRO A 109 10.74 -20.06 -6.92
C PRO A 109 9.99 -18.85 -7.51
N ILE A 110 10.69 -17.73 -7.66
CA ILE A 110 10.08 -16.48 -8.15
C ILE A 110 9.50 -16.67 -9.56
N ASP A 111 10.20 -17.38 -10.43
CA ASP A 111 9.76 -17.68 -11.79
C ASP A 111 8.44 -18.46 -11.83
N GLU A 112 8.24 -19.46 -10.94
CA GLU A 112 6.98 -20.21 -10.84
C GLU A 112 5.79 -19.25 -10.55
N THR A 113 5.97 -18.34 -9.61
CA THR A 113 4.96 -17.34 -9.24
C THR A 113 4.70 -16.38 -10.41
N MET A 114 5.75 -15.88 -11.04
CA MET A 114 5.66 -14.92 -12.14
C MET A 114 5.02 -15.54 -13.39
N GLU A 115 5.34 -16.79 -13.72
CA GLU A 115 4.69 -17.52 -14.80
C GLU A 115 3.18 -17.75 -14.53
N ALA A 116 2.79 -18.02 -13.29
CA ALA A 116 1.38 -18.11 -12.93
C ALA A 116 0.65 -16.76 -13.14
N MET A 117 1.29 -15.64 -12.79
CA MET A 117 0.74 -14.31 -13.06
C MET A 117 0.64 -14.02 -14.57
N GLN A 118 1.65 -14.39 -15.36
CA GLN A 118 1.59 -14.26 -16.81
C GLN A 118 0.43 -15.04 -17.41
N GLN A 119 0.21 -16.28 -16.96
CA GLN A 119 -0.94 -17.08 -17.38
C GLN A 119 -2.29 -16.37 -17.07
N LEU A 120 -2.39 -15.69 -15.93
CA LEU A 120 -3.61 -14.94 -15.57
C LEU A 120 -3.78 -13.67 -16.42
N ILE A 121 -2.68 -13.03 -16.87
CA ILE A 121 -2.71 -11.95 -17.85
C ILE A 121 -3.25 -12.48 -19.19
N ASP A 122 -2.71 -13.59 -19.67
CA ASP A 122 -3.11 -14.21 -20.93
C ASP A 122 -4.60 -14.64 -20.94
N GLN A 123 -5.14 -14.98 -19.75
CA GLN A 123 -6.56 -15.26 -19.54
C GLN A 123 -7.43 -14.01 -19.39
N GLY A 124 -6.85 -12.81 -19.30
CA GLY A 124 -7.56 -11.57 -19.09
C GLY A 124 -8.13 -11.39 -17.68
N LYS A 125 -7.71 -12.20 -16.70
CA LYS A 125 -8.16 -12.11 -15.30
C LYS A 125 -7.44 -11.02 -14.51
N ILE A 126 -6.23 -10.69 -14.90
CA ILE A 126 -5.47 -9.56 -14.40
C ILE A 126 -4.92 -8.77 -15.59
N LEU A 127 -4.87 -7.45 -15.51
CA LEU A 127 -4.34 -6.63 -16.60
C LEU A 127 -2.85 -6.37 -16.46
N ALA A 128 -2.34 -6.36 -15.22
CA ALA A 128 -0.93 -6.13 -14.91
C ALA A 128 -0.50 -6.93 -13.67
N ALA A 129 0.80 -7.25 -13.63
CA ALA A 129 1.44 -7.94 -12.52
C ALA A 129 2.33 -6.98 -11.73
N GLY A 130 2.27 -7.06 -10.42
CA GLY A 130 3.12 -6.31 -9.50
C GLY A 130 3.60 -7.15 -8.33
N VAL A 131 4.46 -6.58 -7.54
CA VAL A 131 4.95 -7.17 -6.31
C VAL A 131 4.83 -6.19 -5.15
N SER A 132 4.98 -6.66 -3.94
CA SER A 132 5.06 -5.81 -2.74
C SER A 132 6.22 -6.27 -1.86
N ASN A 133 6.93 -5.29 -1.29
CA ASN A 133 8.07 -5.52 -0.41
C ASN A 133 9.26 -6.28 -1.06
N TYR A 134 9.40 -6.23 -2.38
CA TYR A 134 10.55 -6.78 -3.06
C TYR A 134 11.74 -5.82 -2.98
N ASN A 135 12.92 -6.38 -2.74
CA ASN A 135 14.18 -5.67 -2.92
C ASN A 135 14.60 -5.65 -4.42
N LYS A 136 15.68 -4.93 -4.72
CA LYS A 136 16.19 -4.81 -6.10
C LYS A 136 16.48 -6.18 -6.74
N ALA A 137 17.16 -7.09 -6.02
CA ALA A 137 17.54 -8.40 -6.58
C ALA A 137 16.29 -9.26 -6.89
N GLN A 138 15.27 -9.21 -6.04
CA GLN A 138 14.01 -9.92 -6.28
C GLN A 138 13.24 -9.35 -7.48
N MET A 139 13.22 -8.03 -7.65
CA MET A 139 12.63 -7.40 -8.84
C MET A 139 13.38 -7.81 -10.12
N GLN A 140 14.71 -7.81 -10.07
CA GLN A 140 15.55 -8.26 -11.20
C GLN A 140 15.25 -9.72 -11.58
N GLU A 141 15.09 -10.59 -10.60
CA GLU A 141 14.76 -12.00 -10.84
C GLU A 141 13.37 -12.15 -11.46
N ALA A 142 12.36 -11.47 -10.88
CA ALA A 142 10.98 -11.52 -11.38
C ALA A 142 10.87 -11.02 -12.83
N GLN A 143 11.63 -9.98 -13.20
CA GLN A 143 11.62 -9.42 -14.56
C GLN A 143 12.19 -10.35 -15.64
N LYS A 144 12.84 -11.45 -15.25
CA LYS A 144 13.25 -12.47 -16.24
C LYS A 144 12.05 -13.25 -16.81
N SER A 145 10.96 -13.32 -16.06
CA SER A 145 9.76 -14.12 -16.41
C SER A 145 8.55 -13.26 -16.77
N ILE A 146 8.45 -12.02 -16.26
CA ILE A 146 7.30 -11.14 -16.49
C ILE A 146 7.70 -9.67 -16.46
N SER A 147 6.97 -8.83 -17.17
CA SER A 147 7.09 -7.38 -17.01
C SER A 147 6.39 -6.94 -15.71
N LEU A 148 7.13 -6.43 -14.73
CA LEU A 148 6.55 -5.89 -13.50
C LEU A 148 6.00 -4.49 -13.74
N ALA A 149 4.71 -4.28 -13.44
CA ALA A 149 4.09 -2.97 -13.49
C ALA A 149 4.38 -2.13 -12.23
N SER A 150 4.54 -2.77 -11.07
CA SER A 150 4.74 -2.05 -9.80
C SER A 150 5.49 -2.85 -8.74
N ASN A 151 6.09 -2.09 -7.79
CA ASN A 151 6.48 -2.60 -6.48
C ASN A 151 5.80 -1.72 -5.39
N GLN A 152 4.98 -2.33 -4.54
CA GLN A 152 4.32 -1.64 -3.44
C GLN A 152 5.18 -1.76 -2.17
N VAL A 153 5.67 -0.63 -1.66
CA VAL A 153 6.66 -0.58 -0.57
C VAL A 153 6.33 0.51 0.45
N PRO A 154 6.80 0.39 1.71
CA PRO A 154 6.61 1.46 2.70
C PRO A 154 7.42 2.69 2.28
N TYR A 155 6.77 3.85 2.31
CA TYR A 155 7.46 5.12 2.06
C TYR A 155 6.77 6.27 2.78
N SER A 156 7.57 7.04 3.50
CA SER A 156 7.12 8.22 4.25
C SER A 156 8.28 9.17 4.51
N MET A 157 8.01 10.33 5.09
CA MET A 157 9.06 11.25 5.57
C MET A 157 10.03 10.60 6.56
N LEU A 158 9.61 9.53 7.27
CA LEU A 158 10.41 8.82 8.28
C LEU A 158 11.05 7.52 7.75
N LYS A 159 10.55 6.99 6.64
CA LYS A 159 11.04 5.75 6.00
C LYS A 159 11.37 6.03 4.54
N ARG A 160 12.64 6.34 4.31
CA ARG A 160 13.17 6.76 3.01
C ARG A 160 14.21 5.79 2.43
N GLU A 161 14.35 4.61 3.02
CA GLU A 161 15.39 3.63 2.66
C GLU A 161 15.31 3.19 1.19
N ILE A 162 14.11 3.18 0.60
CA ILE A 162 13.90 2.78 -0.80
C ILE A 162 14.52 3.76 -1.81
N GLU A 163 14.87 4.98 -1.40
CA GLU A 163 15.47 5.99 -2.28
C GLU A 163 16.88 5.60 -2.77
N ALA A 164 17.59 4.79 -1.98
CA ALA A 164 18.96 4.42 -2.30
C ALA A 164 19.08 3.44 -3.48
N GLU A 165 18.18 2.46 -3.58
CA GLU A 165 18.30 1.39 -4.57
C GLU A 165 16.99 1.07 -5.30
N ILE A 166 15.86 0.99 -4.57
CA ILE A 166 14.59 0.52 -5.13
C ILE A 166 14.02 1.55 -6.10
N ILE A 167 13.96 2.83 -5.72
CA ILE A 167 13.44 3.89 -6.59
C ILE A 167 14.29 4.04 -7.85
N PRO A 168 15.63 4.20 -7.80
CA PRO A 168 16.45 4.29 -9.01
C PRO A 168 16.25 3.09 -9.94
N PHE A 169 16.28 1.87 -9.40
CA PHE A 169 16.06 0.67 -10.19
C PHE A 169 14.66 0.64 -10.83
N ALA A 170 13.63 1.00 -10.08
CA ALA A 170 12.25 1.03 -10.57
C ALA A 170 12.08 2.05 -11.72
N MET A 171 12.67 3.24 -11.59
CA MET A 171 12.65 4.27 -12.64
C MET A 171 13.37 3.81 -13.91
N GLU A 172 14.54 3.18 -13.78
CA GLU A 172 15.31 2.65 -14.93
C GLU A 172 14.57 1.54 -15.68
N ASN A 173 13.69 0.80 -14.99
CA ASN A 173 12.98 -0.37 -15.53
C ASN A 173 11.48 -0.14 -15.76
N ASN A 174 11.01 1.11 -15.67
CA ASN A 174 9.58 1.48 -15.82
C ASN A 174 8.64 0.75 -14.85
N ILE A 175 9.10 0.48 -13.62
CA ILE A 175 8.30 -0.12 -12.54
C ILE A 175 7.73 1.02 -11.70
N GLY A 176 6.40 1.08 -11.55
CA GLY A 176 5.75 2.06 -10.68
C GLY A 176 5.98 1.77 -9.20
N ILE A 177 6.31 2.79 -8.40
CA ILE A 177 6.35 2.66 -6.93
C ILE A 177 5.01 3.06 -6.35
N ILE A 178 4.38 2.12 -5.64
CA ILE A 178 3.16 2.35 -4.87
C ILE A 178 3.56 2.49 -3.40
N ALA A 179 3.49 3.71 -2.88
CA ALA A 179 3.89 4.03 -1.51
C ALA A 179 2.77 3.72 -0.52
N TYR A 180 3.00 2.80 0.42
CA TYR A 180 2.06 2.56 1.51
C TYR A 180 2.54 3.15 2.84
N SER A 181 1.62 3.36 3.78
CA SER A 181 1.85 3.99 5.09
C SER A 181 2.46 5.41 5.05
N PRO A 182 2.06 6.31 4.13
CA PRO A 182 2.65 7.65 4.00
C PRO A 182 2.50 8.50 5.26
N LEU A 183 1.48 8.21 6.09
CA LEU A 183 1.20 8.91 7.36
C LEU A 183 1.72 8.17 8.60
N GLU A 184 2.49 7.10 8.46
CA GLU A 184 3.02 6.29 9.57
C GLU A 184 1.95 5.97 10.62
N ARG A 185 0.87 5.30 10.18
CA ARG A 185 -0.30 4.95 11.02
C ARG A 185 -0.92 6.16 11.73
N GLY A 186 -0.75 7.36 11.16
CA GLY A 186 -1.27 8.61 11.67
C GLY A 186 -0.28 9.43 12.50
N LEU A 187 0.96 8.97 12.74
CA LEU A 187 1.98 9.73 13.47
C LEU A 187 2.24 11.08 12.80
N LEU A 188 2.40 11.10 11.49
CA LEU A 188 2.68 12.31 10.70
C LEU A 188 1.47 13.24 10.52
N THR A 189 0.32 12.93 11.12
CA THR A 189 -0.79 13.88 11.18
C THR A 189 -0.61 14.96 12.25
N GLY A 190 0.36 14.79 13.14
CA GLY A 190 0.67 15.70 14.25
C GLY A 190 -0.28 15.63 15.45
N LYS A 191 -1.44 14.97 15.36
CA LYS A 191 -2.46 14.98 16.40
C LYS A 191 -2.01 14.33 17.71
N PHE A 192 -1.14 13.33 17.67
CA PHE A 192 -0.61 12.68 18.88
C PHE A 192 0.29 13.60 19.72
N PHE A 193 0.78 14.69 19.14
CA PHE A 193 1.57 15.71 19.82
C PHE A 193 0.72 16.89 20.32
N LYS A 194 -0.59 16.89 20.03
CA LYS A 194 -1.57 17.92 20.45
C LYS A 194 -2.50 17.45 21.57
N GLY A 195 -2.15 16.36 22.25
CA GLY A 195 -2.90 15.81 23.38
C GLY A 195 -3.74 14.57 23.11
N ASP A 196 -3.82 14.10 21.87
CA ASP A 196 -4.48 12.84 21.51
C ASP A 196 -3.57 11.63 21.82
N ALA A 197 -3.24 11.41 23.10
CA ALA A 197 -2.44 10.26 23.50
C ALA A 197 -3.10 8.94 23.05
N LEU A 198 -2.29 8.01 22.60
CA LEU A 198 -2.78 6.67 22.30
C LEU A 198 -3.29 6.01 23.59
N LYS A 199 -4.42 5.32 23.49
CA LYS A 199 -4.96 4.54 24.61
C LYS A 199 -4.01 3.39 24.95
N SER A 200 -4.02 2.98 26.23
CA SER A 200 -3.35 1.75 26.64
C SER A 200 -3.88 0.57 25.82
N GLY A 201 -2.98 -0.29 25.32
CA GLY A 201 -3.33 -1.41 24.45
C GLY A 201 -3.52 -1.08 22.97
N ASP A 202 -3.36 0.17 22.53
CA ASP A 202 -3.34 0.50 21.11
C ASP A 202 -2.06 -0.06 20.46
N HIS A 203 -2.23 -0.91 19.44
CA HIS A 203 -1.13 -1.57 18.72
C HIS A 203 -0.11 -0.60 18.10
N ARG A 204 -0.47 0.68 17.97
CA ARG A 204 0.41 1.73 17.46
C ARG A 204 1.48 2.15 18.47
N ASN A 205 1.26 1.91 19.77
CA ASN A 205 2.26 2.22 20.81
C ASN A 205 3.61 1.56 20.48
N GLY A 206 3.65 0.23 20.34
CA GLY A 206 4.87 -0.49 19.98
C GLY A 206 5.41 -0.12 18.58
N TYR A 207 4.52 0.24 17.65
CA TYR A 207 4.97 0.69 16.33
C TYR A 207 5.68 2.06 16.38
N PHE A 208 5.24 2.97 17.25
CA PHE A 208 5.83 4.30 17.35
C PHE A 208 7.18 4.32 18.09
N GLU A 209 7.48 3.29 18.89
CA GLU A 209 8.76 3.17 19.61
C GLU A 209 10.00 3.11 18.69
N GLN A 210 9.81 2.75 17.41
CA GLN A 210 10.90 2.76 16.43
C GLN A 210 11.33 4.17 15.99
N PHE A 211 10.57 5.20 16.35
CA PHE A 211 10.83 6.58 15.95
C PHE A 211 11.20 7.45 17.15
N ASP A 212 12.10 8.41 16.92
CA ASP A 212 12.34 9.52 17.86
C ASP A 212 11.15 10.49 17.81
N LEU A 213 10.20 10.31 18.72
CA LEU A 213 8.95 11.05 18.74
C LEU A 213 9.17 12.55 19.01
N GLU A 214 10.21 12.95 19.77
CA GLU A 214 10.55 14.35 20.02
C GLU A 214 11.06 15.01 18.73
N LYS A 215 11.98 14.36 18.02
CA LYS A 215 12.47 14.80 16.71
C LYS A 215 11.31 14.92 15.71
N VAL A 216 10.43 13.91 15.62
CA VAL A 216 9.25 13.91 14.73
C VAL A 216 8.33 15.09 15.07
N SER A 217 8.01 15.30 16.35
CA SER A 217 7.18 16.43 16.81
C SER A 217 7.77 17.78 16.41
N THR A 218 9.09 17.92 16.63
CA THR A 218 9.82 19.15 16.29
C THR A 218 9.81 19.42 14.79
N SER A 219 10.05 18.39 13.96
CA SER A 219 10.02 18.51 12.50
C SER A 219 8.62 18.88 11.99
N LEU A 220 7.57 18.24 12.52
CA LEU A 220 6.19 18.55 12.15
C LEU A 220 5.81 20.00 12.52
N LYS A 221 6.22 20.50 13.69
CA LYS A 221 5.97 21.89 14.08
C LYS A 221 6.62 22.90 13.12
N LYS A 222 7.78 22.57 12.57
CA LYS A 222 8.48 23.45 11.62
C LYS A 222 7.77 23.54 10.26
N ILE A 223 7.15 22.46 9.80
CA ILE A 223 6.41 22.44 8.52
C ILE A 223 4.93 22.81 8.66
N GLU A 224 4.39 22.84 9.90
CA GLU A 224 2.98 23.17 10.15
C GLU A 224 2.57 24.56 9.59
N PRO A 225 3.40 25.61 9.62
CA PRO A 225 3.08 26.90 9.01
C PRO A 225 2.73 26.80 7.53
N LEU A 226 3.42 25.93 6.76
CA LEU A 226 3.12 25.71 5.35
C LEU A 226 1.70 25.15 5.11
N ALA A 227 1.22 24.31 6.03
CA ALA A 227 -0.14 23.80 6.00
C ALA A 227 -1.17 24.88 6.39
N MET A 228 -0.86 25.67 7.43
CA MET A 228 -1.73 26.75 7.93
C MET A 228 -1.93 27.86 6.86
N GLU A 229 -0.87 28.27 6.17
CA GLU A 229 -0.93 29.28 5.11
C GLU A 229 -1.85 28.89 3.95
N ARG A 230 -2.07 27.58 3.77
CA ARG A 230 -2.91 27.00 2.70
C ARG A 230 -4.30 26.56 3.19
N ASP A 231 -4.60 26.75 4.46
CA ASP A 231 -5.83 26.27 5.10
C ASP A 231 -6.01 24.73 4.89
N VAL A 232 -4.91 23.97 5.01
CA VAL A 232 -4.91 22.51 4.90
C VAL A 232 -4.35 21.86 6.16
N THR A 233 -4.61 20.57 6.34
CA THR A 233 -4.08 19.80 7.47
C THR A 233 -2.65 19.32 7.21
N LEU A 234 -1.88 19.07 8.30
CA LEU A 234 -0.58 18.41 8.19
C LEU A 234 -0.66 17.09 7.42
N ALA A 235 -1.72 16.30 7.64
CA ALA A 235 -1.93 15.06 6.90
C ALA A 235 -1.98 15.28 5.38
N GLN A 236 -2.70 16.30 4.93
CA GLN A 236 -2.77 16.65 3.51
C GLN A 236 -1.42 17.13 2.98
N LEU A 237 -0.71 17.98 3.74
CA LEU A 237 0.64 18.43 3.37
C LEU A 237 1.60 17.24 3.20
N VAL A 238 1.59 16.29 4.15
CA VAL A 238 2.44 15.08 4.11
C VAL A 238 2.07 14.18 2.93
N LEU A 239 0.78 13.97 2.67
CA LEU A 239 0.34 13.20 1.50
C LEU A 239 0.79 13.87 0.21
N ARG A 240 0.65 15.20 0.10
CA ARG A 240 1.10 15.94 -1.07
C ARG A 240 2.61 15.84 -1.26
N TRP A 241 3.38 16.05 -0.20
CA TRP A 241 4.82 15.86 -0.23
C TRP A 241 5.19 14.49 -0.77
N THR A 242 4.54 13.44 -0.26
CA THR A 242 4.80 12.06 -0.71
C THR A 242 4.53 11.87 -2.20
N THR A 243 3.45 12.45 -2.73
CA THR A 243 3.10 12.34 -4.17
C THR A 243 4.08 13.08 -5.08
N LEU A 244 4.83 14.04 -4.54
CA LEU A 244 5.78 14.84 -5.31
C LEU A 244 7.22 14.30 -5.24
N GLN A 245 7.46 13.20 -4.51
CA GLN A 245 8.80 12.63 -4.46
C GLN A 245 9.14 11.91 -5.76
N PRO A 246 10.39 12.09 -6.26
CA PRO A 246 10.84 11.42 -7.48
C PRO A 246 10.62 9.92 -7.42
N GLY A 247 10.09 9.34 -8.50
CA GLY A 247 9.87 7.89 -8.64
C GLY A 247 8.63 7.33 -7.92
N ILE A 248 7.93 8.12 -7.09
CA ILE A 248 6.66 7.68 -6.50
C ILE A 248 5.53 7.86 -7.51
N THR A 249 4.83 6.76 -7.82
CA THR A 249 3.75 6.73 -8.81
C THR A 249 2.38 6.88 -8.16
N ILE A 250 2.12 6.15 -7.07
CA ILE A 250 0.86 6.15 -6.35
C ILE A 250 1.14 6.22 -4.84
N VAL A 251 0.31 6.97 -4.12
CA VAL A 251 0.34 7.06 -2.66
C VAL A 251 -0.95 6.50 -2.09
N LEU A 252 -0.86 5.46 -1.27
CA LEU A 252 -2.01 4.84 -0.63
C LEU A 252 -2.38 5.54 0.67
N ALA A 253 -3.50 6.24 0.66
CA ALA A 253 -4.03 6.95 1.81
C ALA A 253 -5.29 6.28 2.35
N GLY A 254 -5.15 5.55 3.46
CA GLY A 254 -6.28 4.91 4.13
C GLY A 254 -7.25 5.93 4.75
N ALA A 255 -8.56 5.64 4.68
CA ALA A 255 -9.60 6.46 5.28
C ALA A 255 -10.59 5.59 6.07
N ARG A 256 -10.94 5.98 7.28
CA ARG A 256 -11.91 5.29 8.16
C ARG A 256 -13.32 5.84 8.05
N ASN A 257 -13.49 6.98 7.40
CA ASN A 257 -14.77 7.64 7.21
C ASN A 257 -14.75 8.58 6.00
N LYS A 258 -15.93 9.06 5.62
CA LYS A 258 -16.16 9.94 4.48
C LYS A 258 -15.29 11.20 4.52
N ASN A 259 -15.18 11.86 5.69
CA ASN A 259 -14.43 13.12 5.81
C ASN A 259 -12.94 12.92 5.57
N GLN A 260 -12.36 11.82 6.09
CA GLN A 260 -10.97 11.47 5.80
C GLN A 260 -10.75 11.15 4.33
N ALA A 261 -11.68 10.43 3.67
CA ALA A 261 -11.58 10.14 2.25
C ALA A 261 -11.53 11.41 1.40
N ILE A 262 -12.43 12.36 1.68
CA ILE A 262 -12.48 13.67 1.02
C ILE A 262 -11.20 14.48 1.30
N SER A 263 -10.77 14.53 2.57
CA SER A 263 -9.56 15.25 2.97
C SER A 263 -8.31 14.69 2.28
N ASN A 264 -8.18 13.36 2.21
CA ASN A 264 -7.05 12.72 1.52
C ASN A 264 -7.04 13.04 0.01
N ALA A 265 -8.20 12.98 -0.64
CA ALA A 265 -8.30 13.30 -2.08
C ALA A 265 -7.88 14.75 -2.38
N LYS A 266 -8.30 15.71 -1.55
CA LYS A 266 -7.92 17.13 -1.69
C LYS A 266 -6.42 17.40 -1.52
N ALA A 267 -5.65 16.48 -0.95
CA ALA A 267 -4.21 16.63 -0.86
C ALA A 267 -3.55 16.80 -2.25
N ALA A 268 -4.12 16.22 -3.30
CA ALA A 268 -3.62 16.33 -4.66
C ALA A 268 -3.67 17.76 -5.22
N GLU A 269 -4.54 18.61 -4.68
CA GLU A 269 -4.76 20.00 -5.14
C GLU A 269 -3.73 20.99 -4.55
N ILE A 270 -2.94 20.58 -3.56
CA ILE A 270 -1.97 21.43 -2.87
C ILE A 270 -0.77 21.70 -3.79
N ASN A 271 -0.42 22.98 -3.97
CA ASN A 271 0.80 23.36 -4.65
C ASN A 271 1.93 23.59 -3.64
N LEU A 272 3.07 22.93 -3.89
CA LEU A 272 4.33 23.14 -3.17
C LEU A 272 5.41 23.55 -4.15
N SER A 273 6.16 24.59 -3.80
CA SER A 273 7.33 24.99 -4.59
C SER A 273 8.51 24.04 -4.39
N ASN A 274 9.51 24.09 -5.25
CA ASN A 274 10.73 23.31 -5.07
C ASN A 274 11.47 23.69 -3.79
N GLU A 275 11.48 24.98 -3.43
CA GLU A 275 12.10 25.47 -2.18
C GLU A 275 11.39 24.93 -0.95
N GLU A 276 10.06 24.84 -0.99
CA GLU A 276 9.28 24.25 0.09
C GLU A 276 9.50 22.74 0.21
N LEU A 277 9.61 22.02 -0.92
CA LEU A 277 9.93 20.59 -0.91
C LEU A 277 11.33 20.34 -0.32
N VAL A 278 12.32 21.16 -0.68
CA VAL A 278 13.67 21.10 -0.09
C VAL A 278 13.59 21.41 1.41
N PHE A 279 12.91 22.48 1.80
CA PHE A 279 12.72 22.83 3.21
C PHE A 279 12.10 21.68 4.00
N ILE A 280 11.02 21.05 3.50
CA ILE A 280 10.38 19.90 4.15
C ILE A 280 11.37 18.72 4.26
N ASN A 281 12.11 18.41 3.19
CA ASN A 281 13.09 17.35 3.17
C ASN A 281 14.15 17.54 4.27
N ASP A 282 14.66 18.75 4.44
CA ASP A 282 15.70 19.09 5.43
C ASP A 282 15.21 18.89 6.87
N GLN A 283 13.90 19.07 7.15
CA GLN A 283 13.36 18.85 8.49
C GLN A 283 13.32 17.36 8.88
N PHE A 284 13.33 16.45 7.91
CA PHE A 284 13.27 15.00 8.10
C PHE A 284 14.57 14.28 7.66
N ALA A 285 15.61 15.04 7.33
CA ALA A 285 16.93 14.45 7.07
C ALA A 285 17.45 13.71 8.33
N LYS A 286 18.12 12.56 8.09
CA LYS A 286 18.69 11.72 9.17
C LYS A 286 19.85 12.40 9.86
#